data_f08d33fac17927345979c30644ee09dd
#
_entry.id   f08d33fac17927345979c30644ee09dd
#
_cell.length_a   1.000
_cell.length_b   1.000
_cell.length_c   1.000
_cell.angle_alpha   90.00
_cell.angle_beta   90.00
_cell.angle_gamma   90.00
#
_symmetry.space_group_name_H-M   'P 1'
#
loop_
_entity.id
_entity.type
_entity.pdbx_description
1 polymer ?
#
loop_
_entity_poly.entity_id
_entity_poly.type
_entity_poly.pdbx_seq_one_letter_code
_entity_poly.pdbx_strand_id
1 'polypeptide(L)'
;MDDWSSFRTTTSEQQRLRAALSGFCESQDLPEEQRAAYTAYLRKRIRPAVEMLIREDDFSKLERILQTGWLSDADRKRFLNLAADQQ
;
A
#
# COMPACT_ATOMS: atom_id res chain seq x y z
N MET A 1 3.43 8.42 17.22
CA MET A 1 2.99 7.01 17.08
C MET A 1 3.59 6.41 15.83
N ASP A 2 4.02 5.17 15.91
CA ASP A 2 4.57 4.51 14.74
C ASP A 2 3.44 3.87 13.91
N ASP A 3 3.78 3.47 12.68
CA ASP A 3 2.80 2.91 11.77
C ASP A 3 2.25 1.58 12.25
N TRP A 4 3.08 0.80 12.94
CA TRP A 4 2.66 -0.50 13.45
C TRP A 4 1.58 -0.36 14.52
N SER A 5 1.76 0.57 15.45
CA SER A 5 0.77 0.85 16.48
C SER A 5 -0.54 1.35 15.86
N SER A 6 -0.45 2.27 14.91
CA SER A 6 -1.63 2.78 14.21
C SER A 6 -2.34 1.66 13.45
N PHE A 7 -1.59 0.80 12.78
CA PHE A 7 -2.15 -0.32 12.03
C PHE A 7 -2.94 -1.27 12.94
N ARG A 8 -2.43 -1.54 14.13
CA ARG A 8 -3.05 -2.49 15.06
C ARG A 8 -4.26 -1.92 15.82
N THR A 9 -4.23 -0.63 16.12
CA THR A 9 -5.18 -0.05 17.07
C THR A 9 -6.28 0.78 16.42
N THR A 10 -6.09 1.26 15.19
CA THR A 10 -7.09 2.10 14.54
C THR A 10 -8.35 1.31 14.21
N THR A 11 -9.50 1.96 14.35
CA THR A 11 -10.79 1.40 13.93
C THR A 11 -11.16 1.83 12.51
N SER A 12 -10.45 2.81 11.95
CA SER A 12 -10.70 3.31 10.60
C SER A 12 -9.97 2.45 9.57
N GLU A 13 -10.72 1.88 8.63
CA GLU A 13 -10.14 1.08 7.54
C GLU A 13 -9.17 1.91 6.70
N GLN A 14 -9.53 3.15 6.44
CA GLN A 14 -8.69 4.05 5.64
C GLN A 14 -7.37 4.35 6.34
N GLN A 15 -7.41 4.61 7.64
CA GLN A 15 -6.20 4.88 8.41
C GLN A 15 -5.32 3.62 8.52
N ARG A 16 -5.94 2.47 8.66
CA ARG A 16 -5.23 1.20 8.71
C ARG A 16 -4.49 0.94 7.40
N LEU A 17 -5.18 1.18 6.28
CA LEU A 17 -4.59 1.01 4.96
C LEU A 17 -3.40 1.95 4.77
N ARG A 18 -3.54 3.20 5.18
CA ARG A 18 -2.46 4.19 5.09
C ARG A 18 -1.27 3.78 5.96
N ALA A 19 -1.53 3.33 7.18
CA ALA A 19 -0.49 2.88 8.09
C ALA A 19 0.26 1.67 7.52
N ALA A 20 -0.48 0.73 6.93
CA ALA A 20 0.13 -0.45 6.31
C ALA A 20 1.02 -0.06 5.12
N LEU A 21 0.55 0.85 4.28
CA LEU A 21 1.33 1.32 3.14
C LEU A 21 2.60 2.05 3.59
N SER A 22 2.49 2.95 4.57
CA SER A 22 3.65 3.65 5.10
C SER A 22 4.63 2.69 5.77
N GLY A 23 4.12 1.81 6.61
CA GLY A 23 4.97 0.85 7.32
C GLY A 23 5.70 -0.08 6.38
N PHE A 24 5.00 -0.60 5.37
CA PHE A 24 5.60 -1.52 4.41
C PHE A 24 6.59 -0.82 3.46
N CYS A 25 6.20 0.36 2.95
CA CYS A 25 6.99 1.01 1.90
C CYS A 25 8.16 1.84 2.45
N GLU A 26 8.04 2.42 3.63
CA GLU A 26 9.04 3.33 4.16
C GLU A 26 10.05 2.66 5.09
N SER A 27 9.71 1.53 5.69
CA SER A 27 10.60 0.83 6.60
C SER A 27 11.52 -0.11 5.83
N GLN A 28 12.83 -0.01 6.12
CA GLN A 28 13.83 -0.86 5.48
C GLN A 28 14.04 -2.16 6.24
N ASP A 29 13.96 -2.11 7.56
CA ASP A 29 14.21 -3.26 8.44
C ASP A 29 12.97 -3.59 9.25
N LEU A 30 11.94 -4.15 8.59
CA LEU A 30 10.76 -4.59 9.30
C LEU A 30 10.98 -5.94 9.95
N PRO A 31 10.57 -6.11 11.23
CA PRO A 31 10.49 -7.45 11.81
C PRO A 31 9.59 -8.34 10.95
N GLU A 32 9.95 -9.62 10.87
CA GLU A 32 9.22 -10.55 10.00
C GLU A 32 7.73 -10.59 10.32
N GLU A 33 7.38 -10.53 11.61
CA GLU A 33 5.98 -10.52 12.03
C GLU A 33 5.21 -9.33 11.45
N GLN A 34 5.81 -8.14 11.51
CA GLN A 34 5.19 -6.94 10.98
C GLN A 34 5.09 -6.98 9.46
N ARG A 35 6.15 -7.42 8.80
CA ARG A 35 6.15 -7.56 7.35
C ARG A 35 5.07 -8.51 6.88
N ALA A 36 4.94 -9.66 7.53
CA ALA A 36 3.94 -10.65 7.18
C ALA A 36 2.52 -10.09 7.36
N ALA A 37 2.28 -9.36 8.45
CA ALA A 37 0.99 -8.75 8.71
C ALA A 37 0.63 -7.70 7.66
N TYR A 38 1.57 -6.81 7.33
CA TYR A 38 1.35 -5.80 6.29
C TYR A 38 1.10 -6.45 4.93
N THR A 39 1.92 -7.44 4.58
CA THR A 39 1.79 -8.15 3.30
C THR A 39 0.42 -8.79 3.16
N ALA A 40 -0.02 -9.53 4.18
CA ALA A 40 -1.32 -10.20 4.15
C ALA A 40 -2.46 -9.18 4.01
N TYR A 41 -2.38 -8.09 4.77
CA TYR A 41 -3.40 -7.05 4.73
C TYR A 41 -3.45 -6.37 3.36
N LEU A 42 -2.29 -5.94 2.86
CA LEU A 42 -2.21 -5.20 1.60
C LEU A 42 -2.59 -6.05 0.39
N ARG A 43 -2.23 -7.34 0.40
CA ARG A 43 -2.58 -8.23 -0.71
C ARG A 43 -4.08 -8.41 -0.84
N LYS A 44 -4.79 -8.47 0.28
CA LYS A 44 -6.26 -8.58 0.26
C LYS A 44 -6.92 -7.30 -0.19
N ARG A 45 -6.25 -6.17 0.00
CA ARG A 45 -6.80 -4.84 -0.31
C ARG A 45 -5.93 -4.10 -1.31
N ILE A 46 -5.35 -4.84 -2.26
CA ILE A 46 -4.38 -4.23 -3.18
C ILE A 46 -5.01 -3.15 -4.05
N ARG A 47 -6.26 -3.34 -4.48
CA ARG A 47 -6.94 -2.36 -5.31
C ARG A 47 -7.17 -1.05 -4.58
N PRO A 48 -7.84 -1.03 -3.41
CA PRO A 48 -7.99 0.23 -2.68
C PRO A 48 -6.66 0.83 -2.23
N ALA A 49 -5.64 0.01 -1.96
CA ALA A 49 -4.32 0.50 -1.61
C ALA A 49 -3.71 1.30 -2.75
N VAL A 50 -3.72 0.74 -3.95
CA VAL A 50 -3.16 1.40 -5.13
C VAL A 50 -3.98 2.65 -5.47
N GLU A 51 -5.31 2.58 -5.39
CA GLU A 51 -6.16 3.73 -5.65
C GLU A 51 -5.87 4.88 -4.69
N MET A 52 -5.63 4.56 -3.42
CA MET A 52 -5.27 5.58 -2.43
C MET A 52 -3.96 6.26 -2.79
N LEU A 53 -2.94 5.50 -3.20
CA LEU A 53 -1.65 6.07 -3.59
C LEU A 53 -1.77 6.95 -4.81
N ILE A 54 -2.56 6.56 -5.79
CA ILE A 54 -2.79 7.37 -6.99
C ILE A 54 -3.51 8.67 -6.62
N ARG A 55 -4.52 8.57 -5.77
CA ARG A 55 -5.30 9.73 -5.35
C ARG A 55 -4.44 10.74 -4.59
N GLU A 56 -3.47 10.25 -3.81
CA GLU A 56 -2.59 11.10 -3.02
C GLU A 56 -1.31 11.47 -3.77
N ASP A 57 -1.17 11.07 -5.03
CA ASP A 57 0.01 11.30 -5.85
C ASP A 57 1.30 10.75 -5.23
N ASP A 58 1.18 9.68 -4.46
CA ASP A 58 2.34 9.06 -3.79
C ASP A 58 2.93 7.99 -4.69
N PHE A 59 3.62 8.43 -5.73
CA PHE A 59 4.16 7.53 -6.74
C PHE A 59 5.36 6.72 -6.25
N SER A 60 6.07 7.20 -5.25
CA SER A 60 7.18 6.46 -4.66
C SER A 60 6.68 5.15 -4.02
N LYS A 61 5.61 5.23 -3.24
CA LYS A 61 5.00 4.05 -2.64
C LYS A 61 4.34 3.17 -3.70
N LEU A 62 3.70 3.80 -4.69
CA LEU A 62 3.06 3.07 -5.77
C LEU A 62 4.08 2.22 -6.53
N GLU A 63 5.24 2.79 -6.86
CA GLU A 63 6.30 2.05 -7.52
C GLU A 63 6.75 0.86 -6.68
N ARG A 64 6.90 1.06 -5.38
CA ARG A 64 7.29 0.00 -4.46
C ARG A 64 6.29 -1.15 -4.48
N ILE A 65 5.00 -0.83 -4.45
CA ILE A 65 3.94 -1.83 -4.50
C ILE A 65 3.94 -2.57 -5.83
N LEU A 66 4.17 -1.86 -6.94
CA LEU A 66 4.24 -2.50 -8.26
C LEU A 66 5.40 -3.48 -8.36
N GLN A 67 6.50 -3.20 -7.68
CA GLN A 67 7.68 -4.07 -7.67
C GLN A 67 7.46 -5.37 -6.91
N THR A 68 6.44 -5.44 -6.06
CA THR A 68 6.17 -6.65 -5.28
C THR A 68 5.64 -7.81 -6.12
N GLY A 69 5.04 -7.49 -7.27
CA GLY A 69 4.43 -8.51 -8.12
C GLY A 69 3.06 -8.97 -7.65
N TRP A 70 2.45 -8.25 -6.72
CA TRP A 70 1.12 -8.62 -6.20
C TRP A 70 -0.01 -8.33 -7.18
N LEU A 71 0.24 -7.49 -8.17
CA LEU A 71 -0.76 -7.11 -9.17
C LEU A 71 -0.56 -7.93 -10.45
N SER A 72 -1.67 -8.35 -11.05
CA SER A 72 -1.63 -8.95 -12.39
C SER A 72 -1.27 -7.90 -13.43
N ASP A 73 -0.86 -8.35 -14.62
CA ASP A 73 -0.52 -7.43 -15.72
C ASP A 73 -1.70 -6.54 -16.09
N ALA A 74 -2.92 -7.11 -16.10
CA ALA A 74 -4.12 -6.35 -16.41
C ALA A 74 -4.37 -5.25 -15.37
N ASP A 75 -4.22 -5.59 -14.09
CA ASP A 75 -4.39 -4.62 -13.00
C ASP A 75 -3.33 -3.53 -13.06
N ARG A 76 -2.08 -3.88 -13.35
CA ARG A 76 -0.99 -2.91 -13.46
C ARG A 76 -1.29 -1.90 -14.57
N LYS A 77 -1.73 -2.37 -15.73
CA LYS A 77 -2.08 -1.49 -16.85
C LYS A 77 -3.23 -0.58 -16.47
N ARG A 78 -4.25 -1.13 -15.82
CA ARG A 78 -5.41 -0.35 -15.40
C ARG A 78 -5.02 0.77 -14.45
N PHE A 79 -4.19 0.47 -13.45
CA PHE A 79 -3.76 1.48 -12.48
C PHE A 79 -2.82 2.52 -13.09
N LEU A 80 -1.96 2.12 -14.01
CA LEU A 80 -1.10 3.06 -14.72
C LEU A 80 -1.92 4.05 -15.55
N ASN A 81 -2.98 3.57 -16.20
CA ASN A 81 -3.89 4.43 -16.94
C ASN A 81 -4.62 5.40 -16.02
N LEU A 82 -5.05 4.93 -14.85
CA LEU A 82 -5.68 5.78 -13.84
C LEU A 82 -4.75 6.88 -13.37
N ALA A 83 -3.49 6.54 -13.12
CA ALA A 83 -2.49 7.51 -12.69
C ALA A 83 -2.25 8.56 -13.76
N ALA A 84 -2.18 8.14 -15.03
CA ALA A 84 -2.01 9.06 -16.14
C ALA A 84 -3.19 10.03 -16.27
N ASP A 85 -4.41 9.53 -16.05
CA ASP A 85 -5.61 10.37 -16.14
C ASP A 85 -5.66 11.45 -15.06
N GLN A 86 -4.96 11.27 -13.94
CA GLN A 86 -4.94 12.26 -12.86
C GLN A 86 -3.89 13.34 -13.05
N GLN A 87 -3.01 13.15 -13.99
CA GLN A 87 -2.02 14.16 -14.33
C GLN A 87 -2.56 15.08 -15.39
#